data_27f3d200c36a4357c0cc7fef9f43a5a6
#
_entry.id   27f3d200c36a4357c0cc7fef9f43a5a6
#
_cell.length_a   1.000
_cell.length_b   1.000
_cell.length_c   1.000
_cell.angle_alpha   90.00
_cell.angle_beta   90.00
_cell.angle_gamma   90.00
#
_symmetry.space_group_name_H-M   'P 1'
#
loop_
_entity.id
_entity.type
_entity.pdbx_description
1 polymer ?
#
loop_
_entity_poly.entity_id
_entity_poly.type
_entity_poly.pdbx_seq_one_letter_code
_entity_poly.pdbx_strand_id
1 'polypeptide(L)'
;MKIQILGVARTGTTNLALSIEKEGYTTILEPYGVNPKKNKTALVEKICVKNISNQFPIDKFKSAYDFQLENIPTFDKTILLDRKNELEHWKSYLNLLKKYHKDPKTTHTIWYEDDITSDWDRKMRNDGFYEVFKLQKETIKKLSNEFKIPITYYEDLFSEDRMYSFETINKWDLDIDPFNVNEYLDPSKRYKQIGKRSQFI
;
A
#
# COMPACT_ATOMS: atom_id res chain seq x y z
N MET A 1 -8.73 18.29 -1.52
CA MET A 1 -9.25 16.91 -1.34
C MET A 1 -8.23 16.04 -0.62
N LYS A 2 -8.65 15.30 0.41
CA LYS A 2 -7.81 14.38 1.19
C LYS A 2 -8.18 12.94 0.85
N ILE A 3 -7.22 12.16 0.35
CA ILE A 3 -7.41 10.76 -0.02
C ILE A 3 -6.63 9.87 0.96
N GLN A 4 -7.25 8.80 1.43
CA GLN A 4 -6.56 7.72 2.11
C GLN A 4 -6.49 6.48 1.23
N ILE A 5 -5.31 5.88 1.12
CA ILE A 5 -5.11 4.55 0.57
C ILE A 5 -4.72 3.64 1.73
N LEU A 6 -5.58 2.70 2.05
CA LEU A 6 -5.38 1.75 3.13
C LEU A 6 -5.41 0.33 2.57
N GLY A 7 -4.39 -0.45 2.84
CA GLY A 7 -4.34 -1.80 2.28
C GLY A 7 -3.51 -2.77 3.10
N VAL A 8 -3.63 -4.03 2.74
CA VAL A 8 -2.70 -5.07 3.20
C VAL A 8 -1.34 -4.82 2.55
N ALA A 9 -0.26 -5.14 3.23
CA ALA A 9 1.08 -5.05 2.63
C ALA A 9 1.15 -5.87 1.32
N ARG A 10 1.80 -5.32 0.29
CA ARG A 10 1.95 -5.95 -1.05
C ARG A 10 0.70 -5.96 -1.93
N THR A 11 -0.24 -5.05 -1.71
CA THR A 11 -1.42 -4.84 -2.57
C THR A 11 -1.28 -3.68 -3.56
N GLY A 12 -0.05 -3.17 -3.76
CA GLY A 12 0.18 -2.06 -4.70
C GLY A 12 -0.13 -0.67 -4.15
N THR A 13 -0.42 -0.53 -2.85
CA THR A 13 -0.76 0.75 -2.21
C THR A 13 0.27 1.85 -2.48
N THR A 14 1.58 1.53 -2.41
CA THR A 14 2.65 2.50 -2.66
C THR A 14 2.66 2.97 -4.13
N ASN A 15 2.48 2.03 -5.07
CA ASN A 15 2.45 2.38 -6.48
C ASN A 15 1.27 3.30 -6.80
N LEU A 16 0.08 2.97 -6.28
CA LEU A 16 -1.11 3.80 -6.45
C LEU A 16 -0.91 5.20 -5.85
N ALA A 17 -0.38 5.29 -4.62
CA ALA A 17 -0.12 6.59 -3.99
C ALA A 17 0.86 7.45 -4.80
N LEU A 18 1.94 6.86 -5.31
CA LEU A 18 2.91 7.56 -6.14
C LEU A 18 2.36 7.93 -7.53
N SER A 19 1.40 7.17 -8.04
CA SER A 19 0.70 7.53 -9.29
C SER A 19 -0.21 8.75 -9.06
N ILE A 20 -0.95 8.77 -7.96
CA ILE A 20 -1.80 9.90 -7.56
C ILE A 20 -0.97 11.18 -7.29
N GLU A 21 0.27 11.02 -6.81
CA GLU A 21 1.20 12.16 -6.63
C GLU A 21 1.41 12.95 -7.93
N LYS A 22 1.38 12.30 -9.09
CA LYS A 22 1.54 12.97 -10.38
C LYS A 22 0.38 13.86 -10.78
N GLU A 23 -0.79 13.61 -10.19
CA GLU A 23 -1.98 14.43 -10.33
C GLU A 23 -1.98 15.65 -9.39
N GLY A 24 -0.81 16.03 -8.87
CA GLY A 24 -0.65 17.20 -8.01
C GLY A 24 -0.98 16.97 -6.54
N TYR A 25 -1.14 15.71 -6.12
CA TYR A 25 -1.30 15.39 -4.69
C TYR A 25 0.05 15.34 -3.97
N THR A 26 0.10 15.86 -2.76
CA THR A 26 1.22 15.60 -1.85
C THR A 26 1.03 14.23 -1.19
N THR A 27 1.96 13.32 -1.45
CA THR A 27 1.86 11.95 -0.95
C THR A 27 2.62 11.76 0.35
N ILE A 28 1.93 11.23 1.35
CA ILE A 28 2.47 10.85 2.65
C ILE A 28 2.47 9.31 2.74
N LEU A 29 3.65 8.70 2.81
CA LEU A 29 3.79 7.25 2.85
C LEU A 29 4.04 6.78 4.28
N GLU A 30 3.14 5.92 4.78
CA GLU A 30 3.26 5.19 6.05
C GLU A 30 3.62 6.07 7.25
N PRO A 31 2.83 7.14 7.55
CA PRO A 31 3.14 8.07 8.63
C PRO A 31 3.22 7.40 10.02
N TYR A 32 2.64 6.21 10.16
CA TYR A 32 2.64 5.40 11.39
C TYR A 32 3.47 4.13 11.28
N GLY A 33 4.32 4.03 10.25
CA GLY A 33 5.25 2.92 10.07
C GLY A 33 6.46 2.98 11.00
N VAL A 34 7.28 1.93 10.97
CA VAL A 34 8.49 1.80 11.81
C VAL A 34 9.50 2.94 11.56
N ASN A 35 9.50 3.49 10.34
CA ASN A 35 10.33 4.64 9.96
C ASN A 35 9.45 5.67 9.25
N PRO A 36 8.67 6.48 9.99
CA PRO A 36 7.87 7.52 9.37
C PRO A 36 8.80 8.50 8.65
N LYS A 37 8.66 8.60 7.34
CA LYS A 37 9.38 9.60 6.56
C LYS A 37 8.92 10.97 7.05
N LYS A 38 9.88 11.85 7.41
CA LYS A 38 9.58 13.23 7.82
C LYS A 38 8.81 13.92 6.70
N ASN A 39 7.53 14.12 6.93
CA ASN A 39 6.64 14.77 6.00
C ASN A 39 6.92 16.28 6.06
N LYS A 40 7.16 16.89 4.91
CA LYS A 40 7.11 18.35 4.82
C LYS A 40 5.63 18.73 4.99
N THR A 41 5.33 19.40 6.09
CA THR A 41 4.03 20.05 6.31
C THR A 41 3.95 21.24 5.34
N ALA A 42 3.44 20.97 4.14
CA ALA A 42 2.96 22.04 3.28
C ALA A 42 1.46 22.19 3.50
N LEU A 43 0.96 23.42 3.49
CA LEU A 43 -0.47 23.70 3.34
C LEU A 43 -0.85 23.25 1.93
N VAL A 44 -1.32 22.02 1.80
CA VAL A 44 -1.57 21.42 0.50
C VAL A 44 -3.05 21.11 0.39
N GLU A 45 -3.66 21.64 -0.65
CA GLU A 45 -5.09 21.46 -0.93
C GLU A 45 -5.43 20.00 -1.30
N LYS A 46 -4.46 19.28 -1.87
CA LYS A 46 -4.59 17.88 -2.28
C LYS A 46 -3.56 17.00 -1.55
N ILE A 47 -4.05 16.12 -0.69
CA ILE A 47 -3.20 15.20 0.10
C ILE A 47 -3.62 13.75 -0.14
N CYS A 48 -2.63 12.87 -0.37
CA CYS A 48 -2.83 11.42 -0.43
C CYS A 48 -2.01 10.75 0.68
N VAL A 49 -2.67 10.10 1.61
CA VAL A 49 -2.03 9.34 2.71
C VAL A 49 -2.12 7.85 2.43
N LYS A 50 -0.97 7.17 2.37
CA LYS A 50 -0.89 5.73 2.20
C LYS A 50 -0.48 5.06 3.51
N ASN A 51 -1.29 4.11 3.98
CA ASN A 51 -1.04 3.29 5.15
C ASN A 51 -1.16 1.79 4.86
N ILE A 52 -0.48 0.99 5.68
CA ILE A 52 -0.75 -0.44 5.82
C ILE A 52 -1.77 -0.64 6.95
N SER A 53 -2.69 -1.57 6.78
CA SER A 53 -3.86 -1.73 7.65
C SER A 53 -3.55 -2.10 9.11
N ASN A 54 -2.33 -2.51 9.42
CA ASN A 54 -1.88 -2.76 10.80
C ASN A 54 -0.99 -1.64 11.38
N GLN A 55 -0.83 -0.51 10.69
CA GLN A 55 -0.04 0.63 11.16
C GLN A 55 -0.92 1.67 11.86
N PHE A 56 -0.58 2.01 13.08
CA PHE A 56 -1.31 2.97 13.90
C PHE A 56 -0.41 3.53 15.01
N PRO A 57 -0.74 4.70 15.59
CA PRO A 57 -0.02 5.25 16.75
C PRO A 57 -0.33 4.41 18.00
N ILE A 58 0.60 3.53 18.36
CA ILE A 58 0.43 2.55 19.46
C ILE A 58 0.33 3.16 20.86
N ASP A 59 0.76 4.40 21.00
CA ASP A 59 0.64 5.20 22.24
C ASP A 59 -0.78 5.73 22.47
N LYS A 60 -1.64 5.74 21.43
CA LYS A 60 -2.97 6.33 21.47
C LYS A 60 -4.11 5.33 21.28
N PHE A 61 -3.86 4.26 20.54
CA PHE A 61 -4.89 3.29 20.17
C PHE A 61 -4.49 1.87 20.56
N LYS A 62 -5.49 1.04 20.88
CA LYS A 62 -5.28 -0.37 21.23
C LYS A 62 -5.11 -1.27 20.01
N SER A 63 -5.69 -0.88 18.88
CA SER A 63 -5.61 -1.63 17.65
C SER A 63 -5.62 -0.72 16.42
N ALA A 64 -5.17 -1.27 15.31
CA ALA A 64 -5.27 -0.59 14.01
C ALA A 64 -6.73 -0.35 13.60
N TYR A 65 -7.63 -1.25 13.96
CA TYR A 65 -9.06 -1.09 13.69
C TYR A 65 -9.64 0.12 14.43
N ASP A 66 -9.41 0.24 15.74
CA ASP A 66 -9.88 1.38 16.55
C ASP A 66 -9.35 2.71 15.99
N PHE A 67 -8.07 2.73 15.62
CA PHE A 67 -7.48 3.91 14.99
C PHE A 67 -8.19 4.28 13.68
N GLN A 68 -8.47 3.31 12.82
CA GLN A 68 -9.09 3.59 11.53
C GLN A 68 -10.57 3.97 11.65
N LEU A 69 -11.28 3.56 12.70
CA LEU A 69 -12.63 4.05 12.97
C LEU A 69 -12.68 5.57 13.15
N GLU A 70 -11.66 6.15 13.78
CA GLU A 70 -11.56 7.61 13.95
C GLU A 70 -10.90 8.30 12.76
N ASN A 71 -9.98 7.61 12.09
CA ASN A 71 -9.14 8.20 11.05
C ASN A 71 -9.85 8.28 9.67
N ILE A 72 -10.57 7.24 9.26
CA ILE A 72 -11.27 7.19 7.96
C ILE A 72 -12.22 8.40 7.77
N PRO A 73 -13.04 8.79 8.75
CA PRO A 73 -13.95 9.94 8.58
C PRO A 73 -13.24 11.30 8.37
N THR A 74 -11.93 11.37 8.58
CA THR A 74 -11.15 12.60 8.35
C THR A 74 -10.71 12.82 6.90
N PHE A 75 -10.98 11.83 6.04
CA PHE A 75 -10.66 11.86 4.61
C PHE A 75 -11.92 12.05 3.76
N ASP A 76 -11.77 12.75 2.66
CA ASP A 76 -12.86 12.93 1.67
C ASP A 76 -13.14 11.62 0.92
N LYS A 77 -12.07 10.84 0.68
CA LYS A 77 -12.15 9.52 0.02
C LYS A 77 -11.19 8.53 0.69
N THR A 78 -11.63 7.29 0.87
CA THR A 78 -10.80 6.18 1.31
C THR A 78 -10.88 5.03 0.31
N ILE A 79 -9.73 4.55 -0.13
CA ILE A 79 -9.56 3.40 -1.01
C ILE A 79 -9.03 2.24 -0.18
N LEU A 80 -9.78 1.13 -0.13
CA LEU A 80 -9.36 -0.09 0.54
C LEU A 80 -8.80 -1.08 -0.47
N LEU A 81 -7.57 -1.58 -0.24
CA LEU A 81 -6.88 -2.50 -1.15
C LEU A 81 -6.58 -3.85 -0.48
N ASP A 82 -6.89 -4.94 -1.18
CA ASP A 82 -6.50 -6.30 -0.82
C ASP A 82 -6.14 -7.12 -2.08
N ARG A 83 -5.85 -8.40 -1.94
CA ARG A 83 -5.68 -9.37 -3.04
C ARG A 83 -6.63 -10.53 -2.86
N LYS A 84 -7.23 -11.01 -3.98
CA LYS A 84 -8.13 -12.17 -4.01
C LYS A 84 -7.37 -13.46 -3.73
N ASN A 85 -6.25 -13.65 -4.42
CA ASN A 85 -5.45 -14.86 -4.29
C ASN A 85 -4.54 -14.76 -3.04
N GLU A 86 -5.00 -15.35 -1.93
CA GLU A 86 -4.29 -15.31 -0.65
C GLU A 86 -2.93 -15.99 -0.69
N LEU A 87 -2.80 -17.10 -1.44
CA LEU A 87 -1.53 -17.81 -1.55
C LEU A 87 -0.46 -16.96 -2.25
N GLU A 88 -0.81 -16.37 -3.40
CA GLU A 88 0.11 -15.48 -4.12
C GLU A 88 0.39 -14.18 -3.33
N HIS A 89 -0.59 -13.71 -2.58
CA HIS A 89 -0.41 -12.57 -1.70
C HIS A 89 0.60 -12.89 -0.58
N TRP A 90 0.44 -14.05 0.06
CA TRP A 90 1.36 -14.51 1.11
C TRP A 90 2.77 -14.72 0.56
N LYS A 91 2.94 -15.35 -0.59
CA LYS A 91 4.25 -15.47 -1.26
C LYS A 91 4.91 -14.11 -1.50
N SER A 92 4.14 -13.13 -1.99
CA SER A 92 4.64 -11.76 -2.18
C SER A 92 5.06 -11.10 -0.86
N TYR A 93 4.35 -11.39 0.23
CA TYR A 93 4.69 -10.90 1.57
C TYR A 93 5.96 -11.58 2.11
N LEU A 94 6.10 -12.89 1.92
CA LEU A 94 7.34 -13.64 2.25
C LEU A 94 8.57 -13.09 1.54
N ASN A 95 8.44 -12.71 0.27
CA ASN A 95 9.50 -12.05 -0.48
C ASN A 95 9.91 -10.70 0.14
N LEU A 96 8.94 -9.94 0.62
CA LEU A 96 9.22 -8.71 1.35
C LEU A 96 10.01 -9.00 2.63
N LEU A 97 9.56 -9.95 3.44
CA LEU A 97 10.23 -10.34 4.69
C LEU A 97 11.65 -10.83 4.44
N LYS A 98 11.88 -11.63 3.38
CA LYS A 98 13.21 -12.11 3.01
C LYS A 98 14.17 -10.96 2.70
N LYS A 99 13.68 -9.92 2.01
CA LYS A 99 14.45 -8.71 1.73
C LYS A 99 14.79 -7.94 3.00
N TYR A 100 13.84 -7.77 3.90
CA TYR A 100 14.08 -7.12 5.20
C TYR A 100 15.15 -7.82 6.02
N HIS A 101 15.17 -9.16 6.00
CA HIS A 101 16.19 -9.93 6.71
C HIS A 101 17.57 -9.84 6.07
N LYS A 102 17.66 -9.70 4.73
CA LYS A 102 18.94 -9.58 4.02
C LYS A 102 19.51 -8.17 4.12
N ASP A 103 18.71 -7.15 3.90
CA ASP A 103 19.10 -5.75 3.97
C ASP A 103 17.88 -4.84 4.26
N PRO A 104 17.74 -4.37 5.49
CA PRO A 104 16.64 -3.48 5.89
C PRO A 104 16.58 -2.16 5.11
N LYS A 105 17.68 -1.74 4.46
CA LYS A 105 17.75 -0.48 3.72
C LYS A 105 17.24 -0.56 2.29
N THR A 106 17.17 -1.76 1.69
CA THR A 106 16.85 -1.95 0.26
C THR A 106 15.39 -2.31 -0.04
N THR A 107 14.49 -2.14 0.90
CA THR A 107 13.11 -2.66 0.86
C THR A 107 12.24 -2.18 -0.30
N HIS A 108 12.62 -1.13 -1.03
CA HIS A 108 11.73 -0.51 -2.02
C HIS A 108 12.12 -0.73 -3.49
N THR A 109 13.25 -1.37 -3.79
CA THR A 109 13.84 -1.22 -5.11
C THR A 109 13.91 -2.45 -6.01
N ILE A 110 13.65 -3.66 -5.53
CA ILE A 110 13.94 -4.84 -6.37
C ILE A 110 12.77 -5.83 -6.38
N TRP A 111 12.19 -6.00 -7.57
CA TRP A 111 11.20 -7.02 -7.92
C TRP A 111 11.91 -8.29 -8.38
N TYR A 112 12.70 -8.95 -7.53
CA TYR A 112 13.16 -10.29 -7.81
C TYR A 112 12.20 -11.28 -7.16
N GLU A 113 11.68 -12.20 -7.95
CA GLU A 113 11.07 -13.41 -7.47
C GLU A 113 12.18 -14.32 -6.97
N ASP A 114 12.64 -14.08 -5.75
CA ASP A 114 13.46 -15.08 -5.06
C ASP A 114 12.58 -16.30 -4.81
N ASP A 115 13.04 -17.47 -5.13
CA ASP A 115 12.38 -18.73 -4.78
C ASP A 115 12.14 -18.76 -3.27
N ILE A 116 10.87 -18.78 -2.89
CA ILE A 116 10.47 -18.95 -1.50
C ILE A 116 10.59 -20.44 -1.15
N THR A 117 11.56 -20.78 -0.33
CA THR A 117 11.73 -22.14 0.14
C THR A 117 10.67 -22.48 1.21
N SER A 118 10.31 -23.76 1.30
CA SER A 118 9.39 -24.26 2.34
C SER A 118 9.90 -23.98 3.76
N ASP A 119 11.21 -23.99 3.96
CA ASP A 119 11.82 -23.68 5.25
C ASP A 119 11.66 -22.22 5.65
N TRP A 120 11.76 -21.30 4.67
CA TRP A 120 11.51 -19.89 4.91
C TRP A 120 10.05 -19.61 5.24
N ASP A 121 9.11 -20.21 4.50
CA ASP A 121 7.68 -20.11 4.79
C ASP A 121 7.36 -20.61 6.20
N ARG A 122 7.85 -21.82 6.54
CA ARG A 122 7.67 -22.40 7.88
C ARG A 122 8.24 -21.51 8.97
N LYS A 123 9.45 -20.97 8.76
CA LYS A 123 10.08 -20.05 9.72
C LYS A 123 9.19 -18.82 9.94
N MET A 124 8.74 -18.15 8.88
CA MET A 124 7.94 -16.93 8.99
C MET A 124 6.56 -17.18 9.65
N ARG A 125 5.97 -18.35 9.44
CA ARG A 125 4.76 -18.77 10.16
C ARG A 125 5.02 -18.97 11.65
N ASN A 126 6.09 -19.65 12.00
CA ASN A 126 6.47 -19.89 13.41
C ASN A 126 6.82 -18.58 14.12
N ASP A 127 7.41 -17.62 13.43
CA ASP A 127 7.73 -16.29 13.95
C ASP A 127 6.48 -15.36 14.04
N GLY A 128 5.28 -15.86 13.71
CA GLY A 128 4.01 -15.13 13.84
C GLY A 128 3.67 -14.15 12.70
N PHE A 129 4.47 -14.07 11.64
CA PHE A 129 4.23 -13.14 10.53
C PHE A 129 2.97 -13.47 9.73
N TYR A 130 2.57 -14.74 9.67
CA TYR A 130 1.34 -15.14 9.01
C TYR A 130 0.10 -14.65 9.76
N GLU A 131 0.14 -14.64 11.08
CA GLU A 131 -0.94 -14.09 11.90
C GLU A 131 -1.06 -12.57 11.71
N VAL A 132 0.07 -11.87 11.66
CA VAL A 132 0.09 -10.42 11.33
C VAL A 132 -0.50 -10.17 9.94
N PHE A 133 -0.16 -10.99 8.96
CA PHE A 133 -0.71 -10.91 7.61
C PHE A 133 -2.24 -11.12 7.59
N LYS A 134 -2.73 -12.14 8.28
CA LYS A 134 -4.17 -12.40 8.42
C LYS A 134 -4.89 -11.24 9.10
N LEU A 135 -4.32 -10.71 10.18
CA LEU A 135 -4.88 -9.56 10.89
C LEU A 135 -5.03 -8.33 9.98
N GLN A 136 -4.07 -8.08 9.09
CA GLN A 136 -4.18 -7.00 8.10
C GLN A 136 -5.41 -7.19 7.20
N LYS A 137 -5.62 -8.41 6.68
CA LYS A 137 -6.78 -8.75 5.82
C LYS A 137 -8.11 -8.62 6.57
N GLU A 138 -8.17 -9.10 7.79
CA GLU A 138 -9.36 -9.00 8.64
C GLU A 138 -9.70 -7.54 8.95
N THR A 139 -8.70 -6.70 9.23
CA THR A 139 -8.89 -5.27 9.46
C THR A 139 -9.52 -4.60 8.24
N ILE A 140 -9.02 -4.86 7.03
CA ILE A 140 -9.60 -4.31 5.80
C ILE A 140 -11.05 -4.76 5.61
N LYS A 141 -11.36 -6.06 5.85
CA LYS A 141 -12.73 -6.58 5.74
C LYS A 141 -13.69 -5.93 6.75
N LYS A 142 -13.26 -5.78 8.01
CA LYS A 142 -14.06 -5.11 9.06
C LYS A 142 -14.34 -3.66 8.69
N LEU A 143 -13.33 -2.91 8.26
CA LEU A 143 -13.49 -1.51 7.85
C LEU A 143 -14.38 -1.36 6.61
N SER A 144 -14.26 -2.26 5.63
CA SER A 144 -15.14 -2.29 4.46
C SER A 144 -16.61 -2.46 4.87
N ASN A 145 -16.89 -3.36 5.80
CA ASN A 145 -18.24 -3.59 6.29
C ASN A 145 -18.77 -2.41 7.12
N GLU A 146 -17.95 -1.81 7.96
CA GLU A 146 -18.31 -0.69 8.81
C GLU A 146 -18.66 0.55 8.02
N PHE A 147 -17.78 0.97 7.13
CA PHE A 147 -17.93 2.19 6.36
C PHE A 147 -18.64 2.01 5.02
N LYS A 148 -19.03 0.77 4.67
CA LYS A 148 -19.61 0.45 3.35
C LYS A 148 -18.73 0.84 2.17
N ILE A 149 -17.40 0.80 2.37
CA ILE A 149 -16.40 1.09 1.34
C ILE A 149 -16.05 -0.23 0.66
N PRO A 150 -16.23 -0.38 -0.67
CA PRO A 150 -15.87 -1.61 -1.37
C PRO A 150 -14.36 -1.84 -1.33
N ILE A 151 -13.95 -3.10 -1.16
CA ILE A 151 -12.54 -3.49 -1.31
C ILE A 151 -12.22 -3.54 -2.80
N THR A 152 -11.20 -2.79 -3.20
CA THR A 152 -10.59 -2.93 -4.52
C THR A 152 -9.50 -3.99 -4.45
N TYR A 153 -9.61 -5.01 -5.26
CA TYR A 153 -8.62 -6.07 -5.30
C TYR A 153 -7.52 -5.77 -6.30
N TYR A 154 -6.29 -6.15 -5.94
CA TYR A 154 -5.12 -5.99 -6.80
C TYR A 154 -5.33 -6.55 -8.21
N GLU A 155 -5.98 -7.71 -8.30
CA GLU A 155 -6.27 -8.40 -9.55
C GLU A 155 -7.31 -7.69 -10.42
N ASP A 156 -8.16 -6.85 -9.83
CA ASP A 156 -9.11 -5.99 -10.56
C ASP A 156 -8.49 -4.62 -10.89
N LEU A 157 -7.51 -4.20 -10.10
CA LEU A 157 -6.82 -2.93 -10.29
C LEU A 157 -5.80 -2.98 -11.42
N PHE A 158 -5.13 -4.11 -11.59
CA PHE A 158 -4.10 -4.29 -12.60
C PHE A 158 -4.54 -5.28 -13.68
N SER A 159 -4.47 -4.88 -14.95
CA SER A 159 -4.57 -5.77 -16.09
C SER A 159 -3.35 -6.71 -16.17
N GLU A 160 -3.42 -7.72 -17.05
CA GLU A 160 -2.30 -8.62 -17.36
C GLU A 160 -1.04 -7.86 -17.79
N ASP A 161 -1.21 -6.74 -18.50
CA ASP A 161 -0.14 -5.83 -18.90
C ASP A 161 0.40 -4.96 -17.76
N ARG A 162 -0.06 -5.20 -16.52
CA ARG A 162 0.29 -4.41 -15.33
C ARG A 162 -0.13 -2.94 -15.41
N MET A 163 -1.09 -2.61 -16.25
CA MET A 163 -1.71 -1.30 -16.33
C MET A 163 -2.91 -1.21 -15.38
N TYR A 164 -3.20 -0.03 -14.89
CA TYR A 164 -4.41 0.16 -14.09
C TYR A 164 -5.67 0.08 -14.94
N SER A 165 -6.66 -0.63 -14.42
CA SER A 165 -7.99 -0.65 -15.01
C SER A 165 -8.64 0.74 -14.92
N PHE A 166 -8.94 1.36 -16.06
CA PHE A 166 -9.68 2.62 -16.13
C PHE A 166 -11.03 2.53 -15.44
N GLU A 167 -11.74 1.41 -15.62
CA GLU A 167 -13.02 1.17 -14.98
C GLU A 167 -12.89 1.19 -13.45
N THR A 168 -11.85 0.60 -12.91
CA THR A 168 -11.61 0.56 -11.46
C THR A 168 -11.26 1.94 -10.92
N ILE A 169 -10.43 2.72 -11.62
CA ILE A 169 -10.07 4.09 -11.21
C ILE A 169 -11.30 5.00 -11.25
N ASN A 170 -12.12 4.90 -12.28
CA ASN A 170 -13.32 5.72 -12.42
C ASN A 170 -14.34 5.46 -11.30
N LYS A 171 -14.40 4.24 -10.75
CA LYS A 171 -15.26 3.92 -9.60
C LYS A 171 -14.91 4.68 -8.33
N TRP A 172 -13.68 5.18 -8.22
CA TRP A 172 -13.29 5.97 -7.04
C TRP A 172 -13.77 7.41 -7.09
N ASP A 173 -14.25 7.88 -8.24
CA ASP A 173 -14.72 9.26 -8.42
C ASP A 173 -13.66 10.27 -7.91
N LEU A 174 -12.44 10.08 -8.36
CA LEU A 174 -11.31 10.97 -8.08
C LEU A 174 -11.07 11.87 -9.29
N ASP A 175 -10.71 13.13 -8.99
CA ASP A 175 -10.24 14.07 -10.01
C ASP A 175 -8.78 13.72 -10.39
N ILE A 176 -8.61 12.59 -11.09
CA ILE A 176 -7.32 12.10 -11.59
C ILE A 176 -7.48 11.59 -13.02
N ASP A 177 -6.46 11.82 -13.84
CA ASP A 177 -6.42 11.27 -15.19
C ASP A 177 -5.85 9.83 -15.18
N PRO A 178 -6.65 8.81 -15.52
CA PRO A 178 -6.17 7.43 -15.57
C PRO A 178 -4.98 7.22 -16.52
N PHE A 179 -4.83 8.03 -17.58
CA PHE A 179 -3.67 7.96 -18.49
C PHE A 179 -2.38 8.34 -17.79
N ASN A 180 -2.37 9.41 -17.01
CA ASN A 180 -1.20 9.84 -16.25
C ASN A 180 -0.81 8.80 -15.20
N VAL A 181 -1.80 8.21 -14.53
CA VAL A 181 -1.59 7.11 -13.57
C VAL A 181 -0.91 5.93 -14.26
N ASN A 182 -1.35 5.56 -15.47
CA ASN A 182 -0.77 4.46 -16.24
C ASN A 182 0.62 4.76 -16.79
N GLU A 183 0.91 5.98 -17.20
CA GLU A 183 2.25 6.36 -17.67
C GLU A 183 3.32 6.12 -16.59
N TYR A 184 2.97 6.28 -15.32
CA TYR A 184 3.88 5.97 -14.21
C TYR A 184 4.20 4.49 -14.06
N LEU A 185 3.32 3.61 -14.51
CA LEU A 185 3.45 2.16 -14.35
C LEU A 185 4.36 1.51 -15.39
N ASP A 186 4.73 2.24 -16.44
CA ASP A 186 5.68 1.74 -17.44
C ASP A 186 6.97 1.23 -16.76
N PRO A 187 7.26 -0.08 -16.83
CA PRO A 187 8.42 -0.65 -16.18
C PRO A 187 9.74 0.00 -16.60
N SER A 188 9.85 0.43 -17.85
CA SER A 188 11.04 1.09 -18.40
C SER A 188 11.30 2.46 -17.76
N LYS A 189 10.24 3.14 -17.31
CA LYS A 189 10.30 4.45 -16.65
C LYS A 189 10.45 4.34 -15.13
N ARG A 190 9.92 3.26 -14.50
CA ARG A 190 9.98 3.03 -13.05
C ARG A 190 11.41 3.01 -12.48
N TYR A 191 12.29 2.27 -13.11
CA TYR A 191 13.66 2.08 -12.61
C TYR A 191 14.45 3.38 -12.58
N LYS A 192 14.24 4.27 -13.56
CA LYS A 192 14.92 5.57 -13.61
C LYS A 192 14.47 6.56 -12.54
N GLN A 193 13.22 6.48 -12.09
CA GLN A 193 12.66 7.42 -11.10
C GLN A 193 12.93 6.99 -9.66
N ILE A 194 12.87 5.70 -9.37
CA ILE A 194 13.18 5.15 -8.04
C ILE A 194 14.66 5.34 -7.72
N GLY A 195 15.55 5.11 -8.69
CA GLY A 195 16.98 5.35 -8.53
C GLY A 195 17.36 6.81 -8.26
N LYS A 196 16.59 7.78 -8.78
CA LYS A 196 16.81 9.20 -8.49
C LYS A 196 16.34 9.63 -7.10
N ARG A 197 15.32 8.98 -6.53
CA ARG A 197 14.81 9.30 -5.17
C ARG A 197 15.65 8.72 -4.05
N SER A 198 16.35 7.61 -4.27
CA SER A 198 17.27 7.04 -3.27
C SER A 198 18.51 7.90 -3.02
N GLN A 199 18.78 8.91 -3.87
CA GLN A 199 19.88 9.86 -3.70
C GLN A 199 19.51 11.08 -2.83
N PHE A 200 18.25 11.20 -2.39
CA PHE A 200 17.76 12.33 -1.57
C PHE A 200 17.33 11.91 -0.14
N ILE A 201 17.82 10.77 0.34
CA ILE A 201 17.61 10.30 1.72
C ILE A 201 18.90 10.36 2.50
#